data_87f1207b6d2bc802d0642e011ce61ea7
#
_entry.id   87f1207b6d2bc802d0642e011ce61ea7
#
_cell.length_a   1.000
_cell.length_b   1.000
_cell.length_c   1.000
_cell.angle_alpha   90.00
_cell.angle_beta   90.00
_cell.angle_gamma   90.00
#
_symmetry.space_group_name_H-M   'P 1'
#
loop_
_entity.id
_entity.type
_entity.pdbx_description
1 polymer ?
#
loop_
_entity_poly.entity_id
_entity_poly.type
_entity_poly.pdbx_seq_one_letter_code
_entity_poly.pdbx_strand_id
1 'polypeptide(L)' 'MLVHIGYGNSVLREHVVGVIRNDGAAIRRYRSMLKDSHKLIDATCGHKARSILIMASDHIILSAIAPETLEKRFE' A
#
# COMPACT_ATOMS: atom_id res chain seq x y z
N MET A 1 -15.66 -6.25 2.37
CA MET A 1 -15.67 -5.86 0.95
C MET A 1 -14.25 -5.78 0.42
N LEU A 2 -14.01 -6.34 -0.75
CA LEU A 2 -12.69 -6.27 -1.38
C LEU A 2 -12.54 -4.98 -2.18
N VAL A 3 -11.34 -4.39 -2.10
CA VAL A 3 -10.98 -3.19 -2.87
C VAL A 3 -9.77 -3.52 -3.73
N HIS A 4 -9.87 -3.28 -5.03
CA HIS A 4 -8.78 -3.52 -5.96
C HIS A 4 -7.66 -2.50 -5.77
N ILE A 5 -6.44 -2.99 -5.68
CA ILE A 5 -5.26 -2.13 -5.51
C ILE A 5 -4.28 -2.28 -6.68
N GLY A 6 -4.70 -2.86 -7.77
CA GLY A 6 -3.95 -2.94 -9.02
C GLY A 6 -3.36 -4.32 -9.28
N TYR A 7 -3.22 -4.62 -10.54
CA TYR A 7 -2.56 -5.84 -11.04
C TYR A 7 -3.10 -7.13 -10.46
N GLY A 8 -4.42 -7.19 -10.31
CA GLY A 8 -5.08 -8.41 -9.86
C GLY A 8 -5.05 -8.61 -8.35
N ASN A 9 -4.60 -7.60 -7.60
CA ASN A 9 -4.52 -7.68 -6.15
C ASN A 9 -5.67 -6.92 -5.50
N SER A 10 -6.17 -7.45 -4.39
CA SER A 10 -7.25 -6.82 -3.63
C SER A 10 -6.98 -6.97 -2.15
N VAL A 11 -7.53 -6.05 -1.38
CA VAL A 11 -7.45 -6.10 0.09
C VAL A 11 -8.85 -5.99 0.66
N LEU A 12 -9.01 -6.46 1.89
CA LEU A 12 -10.26 -6.25 2.61
C LEU A 12 -10.29 -4.83 3.13
N ARG A 13 -11.32 -4.09 2.76
CA ARG A 13 -11.49 -2.69 3.19
C ARG A 13 -11.40 -2.55 4.70
N GLU A 14 -12.02 -3.48 5.43
CA GLU A 14 -12.10 -3.44 6.89
C GLU A 14 -10.76 -3.60 7.58
N HIS A 15 -9.75 -4.09 6.87
CA HIS A 15 -8.41 -4.31 7.44
C HIS A 15 -7.40 -3.23 7.06
N VAL A 16 -7.81 -2.22 6.31
CA VAL A 16 -6.92 -1.13 5.90
C VAL A 16 -7.04 0.01 6.90
N VAL A 17 -5.92 0.37 7.50
CA VAL A 17 -5.85 1.46 8.48
C VAL A 17 -5.58 2.79 7.80
N GLY A 18 -4.79 2.79 6.74
CA GLY A 18 -4.48 4.03 6.05
C GLY A 18 -3.91 3.83 4.65
N VAL A 19 -4.05 4.88 3.84
CA VAL A 19 -3.46 4.96 2.51
C VAL A 19 -2.56 6.18 2.51
N ILE A 20 -1.27 5.99 2.22
CA ILE A 20 -0.27 7.04 2.33
C ILE A 20 0.45 7.22 1.00
N ARG A 21 0.77 8.46 0.68
CA ARG A 21 1.57 8.78 -0.51
C ARG A 21 3.00 8.26 -0.32
N ASN A 22 3.55 7.72 -1.41
CA ASN A 22 4.89 7.14 -1.37
C ASN A 22 5.94 8.15 -1.85
N ASP A 23 5.91 9.38 -1.36
CA ASP A 23 6.84 10.41 -1.81
C ASP A 23 7.54 11.19 -0.68
N GLY A 24 7.35 10.81 0.55
CA GLY A 24 7.97 11.49 1.68
C GLY A 24 9.25 10.80 2.14
N ALA A 25 10.18 11.58 2.72
CA ALA A 25 11.42 11.03 3.24
C ALA A 25 11.16 10.07 4.41
N ALA A 26 10.20 10.40 5.27
CA ALA A 26 9.85 9.54 6.41
C ALA A 26 9.31 8.20 5.94
N ILE A 27 8.48 8.20 4.91
CA ILE A 27 7.88 6.98 4.38
C ILE A 27 8.94 6.11 3.71
N ARG A 28 9.89 6.72 2.99
CA ARG A 28 10.99 5.97 2.38
C ARG A 28 11.87 5.32 3.43
N ARG A 29 12.13 6.03 4.52
CA ARG A 29 12.91 5.49 5.64
C ARG A 29 12.20 4.29 6.27
N TYR A 30 10.90 4.42 6.47
CA TYR A 30 10.10 3.35 7.05
C TYR A 30 10.11 2.11 6.16
N ARG A 31 9.98 2.29 4.84
CA ARG A 31 10.05 1.19 3.90
C ARG A 31 11.41 0.48 3.96
N SER A 32 12.49 1.25 4.06
CA SER A 32 13.83 0.68 4.16
C SER A 32 13.98 -0.18 5.41
N MET A 33 13.40 0.23 6.51
CA MET A 33 13.43 -0.54 7.75
C MET A 33 12.71 -1.88 7.62
N LEU A 34 11.71 -1.95 6.76
CA LEU A 34 10.89 -3.16 6.58
C LEU A 34 11.33 -4.01 5.39
N LYS A 35 12.35 -3.58 4.66
CA LYS A 35 12.75 -4.19 3.39
C LYS A 35 12.99 -5.70 3.49
N ASP A 36 13.62 -6.14 4.57
CA ASP A 36 13.95 -7.55 4.75
C ASP A 36 12.97 -8.28 5.67
N SER A 37 11.86 -7.62 6.01
CA SER A 37 10.85 -8.25 6.86
C SER A 37 9.73 -8.82 6.02
N HIS A 38 8.99 -9.77 6.59
CA HIS A 38 7.81 -10.34 5.92
C HIS A 38 6.61 -9.39 5.95
N LYS A 39 6.79 -8.19 6.53
CA LYS A 39 5.71 -7.21 6.64
C LYS A 39 5.55 -6.34 5.40
N LEU A 40 6.55 -6.29 4.54
CA LEU A 40 6.47 -5.49 3.30
C LEU A 40 6.04 -6.37 2.13
N ILE A 41 4.92 -5.99 1.52
CA ILE A 41 4.37 -6.71 0.37
C ILE A 41 4.34 -5.77 -0.82
N ASP A 42 4.95 -6.19 -1.93
CA ASP A 42 5.00 -5.39 -3.15
C ASP A 42 3.93 -5.88 -4.13
N ALA A 43 2.88 -5.09 -4.32
CA ALA A 43 1.80 -5.40 -5.24
C ALA A 43 1.86 -4.53 -6.50
N THR A 44 3.02 -3.95 -6.82
CA THR A 44 3.17 -3.03 -7.96
C THR A 44 3.44 -3.75 -9.28
N CYS A 45 3.70 -5.03 -9.24
CA CYS A 45 4.02 -5.82 -10.43
C CYS A 45 5.18 -5.21 -11.23
N GLY A 46 6.21 -4.73 -10.53
CA GLY A 46 7.38 -4.12 -11.16
C GLY A 46 7.22 -2.67 -11.55
N HIS A 47 6.05 -2.07 -11.32
CA HIS A 47 5.83 -0.66 -11.61
C HIS A 47 6.21 0.20 -10.41
N LYS A 48 6.31 1.51 -10.63
CA LYS A 48 6.64 2.44 -9.56
C LYS A 48 5.52 2.44 -8.51
N ALA A 49 5.89 2.32 -7.24
CA ALA A 49 4.94 2.42 -6.14
C ALA A 49 4.51 3.89 -5.98
N ARG A 50 3.20 4.13 -5.97
CA ARG A 50 2.63 5.47 -5.81
C ARG A 50 1.92 5.62 -4.49
N SER A 51 1.45 4.52 -3.91
CA SER A 51 0.72 4.51 -2.66
C SER A 51 1.23 3.40 -1.75
N ILE A 52 1.05 3.60 -0.46
CA ILE A 52 1.36 2.62 0.55
C ILE A 52 0.11 2.41 1.38
N LEU A 53 -0.30 1.14 1.49
CA LEU A 53 -1.43 0.77 2.35
C LEU A 53 -0.90 0.20 3.65
N ILE A 54 -1.40 0.75 4.76
CA ILE A 54 -1.06 0.24 6.09
C ILE A 54 -2.22 -0.62 6.55
N MET A 55 -1.90 -1.89 6.85
CA MET A 55 -2.91 -2.87 7.25
C MET A 55 -2.98 -2.98 8.76
N ALA A 56 -4.13 -3.40 9.28
CA ALA A 56 -4.31 -3.60 10.72
C ALA A 56 -3.33 -4.64 11.30
N SER A 57 -2.82 -5.52 10.46
CA SER A 57 -1.85 -6.55 10.84
C SER A 57 -0.41 -6.04 10.89
N ASP A 58 -0.20 -4.74 10.69
CA ASP A 58 1.12 -4.10 10.54
C ASP A 58 1.82 -4.43 9.22
N HIS A 59 1.16 -5.11 8.31
CA HIS A 59 1.69 -5.29 6.96
C HIS A 59 1.60 -3.97 6.19
N ILE A 60 2.56 -3.76 5.31
CA ILE A 60 2.60 -2.61 4.42
C ILE A 60 2.57 -3.13 3.00
N ILE A 61 1.62 -2.62 2.21
CA ILE A 61 1.47 -3.05 0.82
C ILE A 61 1.74 -1.88 -0.11
N LEU A 62 2.65 -2.10 -1.06
CA LEU A 62 2.97 -1.09 -2.07
C LEU A 62 2.01 -1.25 -3.24
N SER A 63 1.42 -0.14 -3.69
CA SER A 63 0.50 -0.13 -4.83
C SER A 63 0.97 0.86 -5.88
N ALA A 64 0.80 0.51 -7.15
CA ALA A 64 1.12 1.39 -8.26
C ALA A 64 -0.01 2.39 -8.54
N ILE A 65 -1.13 2.27 -7.87
CA ILE A 65 -2.28 3.16 -8.06
C ILE A 65 -2.10 4.43 -7.23
N ALA A 66 -2.46 5.57 -7.80
CA ALA A 66 -2.33 6.85 -7.11
C ALA A 66 -3.18 6.89 -5.83
N PRO A 67 -2.71 7.57 -4.77
CA PRO A 67 -3.46 7.64 -3.52
C PRO A 67 -4.86 8.21 -3.68
N GLU A 68 -5.02 9.20 -4.55
CA GLU A 68 -6.32 9.84 -4.78
C GLU A 68 -7.33 8.84 -5.35
N THR A 69 -6.86 7.96 -6.23
CA THR A 69 -7.71 6.93 -6.81
C THR A 69 -8.11 5.90 -5.77
N LEU A 70 -7.13 5.47 -4.95
CA LEU A 70 -7.40 4.51 -3.89
C LEU A 70 -8.38 5.06 -2.87
N GLU A 71 -8.24 6.32 -2.48
CA GLU A 71 -9.15 6.94 -1.53
C GLU A 71 -10.60 6.81 -2.00
N LYS A 72 -10.84 7.04 -3.29
CA LYS A 72 -12.19 6.92 -3.84
C LYS A 72 -12.70 5.49 -3.78
N ARG A 73 -11.83 4.52 -3.99
CA ARG A 73 -12.22 3.11 -3.94
C ARG A 73 -12.57 2.65 -2.53
N PHE A 74 -11.99 3.31 -1.53
CA PHE A 74 -12.24 2.98 -0.12
C PHE A 74 -13.44 3.74 0.47
N GLU A 75 -13.99 4.68 -0.25
CA GLU A 75 -15.17 5.43 0.19
C GLU A 75 -16.40 4.55 0.32
#